data_d332435932da2152267b715bb39807ad
#
_entry.id   d332435932da2152267b715bb39807ad
#
_cell.length_a   1.000
_cell.length_b   1.000
_cell.length_c   1.000
_cell.angle_alpha   90.00
_cell.angle_beta   90.00
_cell.angle_gamma   90.00
#
_symmetry.space_group_name_H-M   'P 1'
#
loop_
_entity.id
_entity.type
_entity.pdbx_description
1 polymer ?
#
loop_
_entity_poly.entity_id
_entity_poly.type
_entity_poly.pdbx_seq_one_letter_code
_entity_poly.pdbx_strand_id
1 'polypeptide(L)'
;MKLVQVFRSQRKENSYLYVEQGCDLETLPTALREMLGKLEPVLSMRLTPERRLARYHGAQVLEAIAAEGFFLQLPPSYHQELAC
;
A
#
# COMPACT_ATOMS: atom_id res chain seq x y z
N MET A 1 -10.73 -7.11 -11.09
CA MET A 1 -9.43 -7.77 -10.85
C MET A 1 -8.29 -6.92 -11.39
N LYS A 2 -7.22 -6.80 -10.64
CA LYS A 2 -6.10 -5.97 -11.02
C LYS A 2 -4.80 -6.59 -10.51
N LEU A 3 -3.74 -6.47 -11.30
CA LEU A 3 -2.42 -6.90 -10.85
C LEU A 3 -1.83 -5.80 -10.00
N VAL A 4 -1.46 -6.15 -8.78
CA VAL A 4 -1.00 -5.20 -7.77
C VAL A 4 0.41 -5.58 -7.34
N GLN A 5 1.26 -4.58 -7.25
CA GLN A 5 2.61 -4.72 -6.74
C GLN A 5 2.67 -4.19 -5.32
N VAL A 6 3.24 -4.97 -4.41
CA VAL A 6 3.38 -4.58 -3.01
C VAL A 6 4.83 -4.26 -2.70
N PHE A 7 5.05 -3.10 -2.11
CA PHE A 7 6.38 -2.66 -1.69
C PHE A 7 6.43 -2.52 -0.17
N ARG A 8 7.62 -2.72 0.37
CA ARG A 8 7.88 -2.52 1.79
C ARG A 8 8.72 -1.27 1.97
N SER A 9 8.36 -0.46 2.97
CA SER A 9 9.12 0.74 3.30
C SER A 9 10.36 0.36 4.10
N GLN A 10 11.52 0.93 3.74
CA GLN A 10 12.74 0.72 4.51
C GLN A 10 12.87 1.72 5.65
N ARG A 11 12.14 2.83 5.56
CA ARG A 11 12.18 3.85 6.60
C ARG A 11 11.14 3.63 7.68
N LYS A 12 9.92 3.21 7.27
CA LYS A 12 8.84 2.93 8.22
C LYS A 12 8.64 1.44 8.34
N GLU A 13 9.05 0.90 9.47
CA GLU A 13 8.97 -0.53 9.72
C GLU A 13 7.52 -1.01 9.68
N ASN A 14 7.31 -2.17 9.07
CA ASN A 14 6.00 -2.80 8.95
C ASN A 14 4.97 -2.00 8.18
N SER A 15 5.41 -1.12 7.31
CA SER A 15 4.53 -0.36 6.43
C SER A 15 4.68 -0.87 5.00
N TYR A 16 3.55 -1.00 4.30
CA TYR A 16 3.50 -1.55 2.95
C TYR A 16 2.72 -0.64 2.03
N LEU A 17 3.16 -0.57 0.79
CA LEU A 17 2.52 0.26 -0.23
C LEU A 17 2.04 -0.64 -1.36
N TYR A 18 0.77 -0.51 -1.70
CA TYR A 18 0.15 -1.27 -2.79
C TYR A 18 -0.08 -0.32 -3.96
N VAL A 19 0.40 -0.70 -5.13
CA VAL A 19 0.18 0.08 -6.35
C VAL A 19 -0.13 -0.87 -7.48
N GLU A 20 -0.71 -0.35 -8.55
CA GLU A 20 -0.95 -1.15 -9.74
C GLU A 20 0.40 -1.55 -10.34
N GLN A 21 0.51 -2.80 -10.78
CA GLN A 21 1.75 -3.27 -11.37
C GLN A 21 2.09 -2.42 -12.60
N GLY A 22 3.33 -1.99 -12.68
CA GLY A 22 3.77 -1.11 -13.75
C GLY A 22 3.64 0.36 -13.43
N CYS A 23 3.11 0.69 -12.26
CA CYS A 23 2.99 2.08 -11.83
C CYS A 23 4.38 2.70 -11.66
N ASP A 24 4.53 3.93 -12.17
CA ASP A 24 5.76 4.68 -11.98
C ASP A 24 5.74 5.31 -10.59
N LEU A 25 6.62 4.83 -9.71
CA LEU A 25 6.65 5.30 -8.33
C LEU A 25 6.96 6.79 -8.21
N GLU A 26 7.58 7.37 -9.22
CA GLU A 26 7.89 8.80 -9.19
C GLU A 26 6.65 9.67 -9.34
N THR A 27 5.54 9.10 -9.78
CA THR A 27 4.29 9.84 -9.89
C THR A 27 3.54 9.93 -8.56
N LEU A 28 4.00 9.20 -7.54
CA LEU A 28 3.38 9.24 -6.23
C LEU A 28 3.67 10.58 -5.53
N PRO A 29 2.81 10.99 -4.58
CA PRO A 29 3.05 12.25 -3.86
C PRO A 29 4.42 12.28 -3.20
N THR A 30 5.09 13.41 -3.30
CA THR A 30 6.44 13.57 -2.75
C THR A 30 6.47 13.31 -1.25
N ALA A 31 5.47 13.81 -0.53
CA ALA A 31 5.39 13.62 0.91
C ALA A 31 5.32 12.13 1.28
N LEU A 32 4.56 11.35 0.51
CA LEU A 32 4.46 9.92 0.72
C LEU A 32 5.80 9.24 0.49
N ARG A 33 6.47 9.61 -0.60
CA ARG A 33 7.75 9.01 -0.94
C ARG A 33 8.82 9.34 0.10
N GLU A 34 8.80 10.54 0.63
CA GLU A 34 9.75 10.94 1.67
C GLU A 34 9.47 10.21 2.98
N MET A 35 8.21 10.04 3.30
CA MET A 35 7.83 9.32 4.52
C MET A 35 8.28 7.87 4.49
N LEU A 36 8.08 7.22 3.35
CA LEU A 36 8.39 5.80 3.21
C LEU A 36 9.86 5.53 2.91
N GLY A 37 10.55 6.49 2.33
CA GLY A 37 11.94 6.33 1.94
C GLY A 37 12.06 5.34 0.79
N LYS A 38 13.12 4.54 0.81
CA LYS A 38 13.35 3.56 -0.24
C LYS A 38 12.32 2.44 -0.15
N LEU A 39 11.74 2.11 -1.31
CA LEU A 39 10.73 1.06 -1.40
C LEU A 39 11.36 -0.20 -1.99
N GLU A 40 11.02 -1.33 -1.39
CA GLU A 40 11.55 -2.62 -1.79
C GLU A 40 10.39 -3.51 -2.23
N PRO A 41 10.44 -4.06 -3.45
CA PRO A 41 9.34 -4.93 -3.89
C PRO A 41 9.31 -6.20 -3.07
N VAL A 42 8.12 -6.57 -2.62
CA VAL A 42 7.92 -7.75 -1.79
C VAL A 42 7.25 -8.85 -2.59
N LEU A 43 6.14 -8.52 -3.25
CA LEU A 43 5.42 -9.50 -4.04
C LEU A 43 4.46 -8.81 -5.01
N SER A 44 4.01 -9.58 -5.99
CA SER A 44 2.94 -9.16 -6.90
C SER A 44 1.77 -10.11 -6.69
N MET A 45 0.55 -9.60 -6.86
CA MET A 45 -0.62 -10.45 -6.71
C MET A 45 -1.75 -9.97 -7.59
N ARG A 46 -2.64 -10.91 -7.93
CA ARG A 46 -3.92 -10.57 -8.52
C ARG A 46 -4.86 -10.22 -7.38
N LEU A 47 -5.41 -9.03 -7.43
CA LEU A 47 -6.30 -8.59 -6.37
C LEU A 47 -7.71 -8.50 -6.89
N THR A 48 -8.63 -9.21 -6.23
CA THR A 48 -10.05 -9.16 -6.51
C THR A 48 -10.75 -8.50 -5.34
N PRO A 49 -11.96 -7.92 -5.57
CA PRO A 49 -12.67 -7.27 -4.46
C PRO A 49 -12.97 -8.19 -3.30
N GLU A 50 -13.14 -9.49 -3.57
CA GLU A 50 -13.52 -10.47 -2.54
C GLU A 50 -12.33 -10.99 -1.76
N ARG A 51 -11.10 -10.73 -2.23
CA ARG A 51 -9.93 -11.25 -1.55
C ARG A 51 -9.73 -10.59 -0.20
N ARG A 52 -9.45 -11.41 0.79
CA ARG A 52 -9.15 -10.91 2.13
C ARG A 52 -7.65 -10.79 2.31
N LEU A 53 -7.23 -9.61 2.73
CA LEU A 53 -5.88 -9.39 3.18
C LEU A 53 -5.90 -9.38 4.71
N ALA A 54 -4.74 -9.34 5.34
CA ALA A 54 -4.65 -9.49 6.79
C ALA A 54 -5.62 -8.60 7.56
N ARG A 55 -5.80 -7.34 7.11
CA ARG A 55 -6.64 -6.37 7.82
C ARG A 55 -7.61 -5.64 6.90
N TYR A 56 -7.57 -5.91 5.61
CA TYR A 56 -8.35 -5.18 4.62
C TYR A 56 -8.96 -6.12 3.62
N HIS A 57 -10.03 -5.67 2.98
CA HIS A 57 -10.61 -6.39 1.86
C HIS A 57 -10.02 -5.87 0.55
N GLY A 58 -9.97 -6.74 -0.45
CA GLY A 58 -9.47 -6.35 -1.75
C GLY A 58 -10.22 -5.15 -2.33
N ALA A 59 -11.52 -5.06 -2.06
CA ALA A 59 -12.32 -3.93 -2.53
C ALA A 59 -11.79 -2.60 -2.02
N GLN A 60 -11.37 -2.55 -0.75
CA GLN A 60 -10.84 -1.33 -0.16
C GLN A 60 -9.54 -0.91 -0.85
N VAL A 61 -8.66 -1.87 -1.09
CA VAL A 61 -7.37 -1.59 -1.72
C VAL A 61 -7.57 -1.16 -3.16
N LEU A 62 -8.41 -1.87 -3.90
CA LEU A 62 -8.67 -1.54 -5.30
C LEU A 62 -9.30 -0.15 -5.45
N GLU A 63 -10.21 0.19 -4.54
CA GLU A 63 -10.86 1.49 -4.55
C GLU A 63 -9.86 2.61 -4.29
N ALA A 64 -8.97 2.42 -3.34
CA ALA A 64 -7.93 3.40 -3.04
C ALA A 64 -6.97 3.58 -4.21
N ILE A 65 -6.58 2.48 -4.86
CA ILE A 65 -5.70 2.56 -6.02
C ILE A 65 -6.38 3.30 -7.16
N ALA A 66 -7.67 3.06 -7.38
CA ALA A 66 -8.41 3.75 -8.42
C ALA A 66 -8.54 5.24 -8.14
N ALA A 67 -8.75 5.60 -6.89
CA ALA A 67 -8.98 6.99 -6.50
C ALA A 67 -7.69 7.79 -6.36
N GLU A 68 -6.67 7.19 -5.77
CA GLU A 68 -5.45 7.90 -5.41
C GLU A 68 -4.18 7.36 -6.05
N GLY A 69 -4.24 6.21 -6.66
CA GLY A 69 -3.09 5.58 -7.29
C GLY A 69 -2.30 4.65 -6.37
N PHE A 70 -2.66 4.57 -5.11
CA PHE A 70 -1.97 3.73 -4.14
C PHE A 70 -2.84 3.42 -2.95
N PHE A 71 -2.43 2.42 -2.17
CA PHE A 71 -3.02 2.11 -0.87
C PHE A 71 -1.88 1.89 0.12
N LEU A 72 -1.92 2.60 1.23
CA LEU A 72 -0.89 2.53 2.26
C LEU A 72 -1.39 1.74 3.46
N GLN A 73 -0.66 0.68 3.83
CA GLN A 73 -0.97 -0.14 4.99
C GLN A 73 0.03 0.16 6.10
N LEU A 74 -0.46 0.71 7.20
CA LEU A 74 0.36 1.03 8.35
C LEU A 74 0.25 -0.07 9.40
N PRO A 75 1.24 -0.18 10.32
CA PRO A 75 1.18 -1.21 11.35
C PRO A 75 0.07 -0.94 12.37
N PRO A 76 -0.48 -2.02 12.98
CA PRO A 76 -1.57 -1.86 13.95
C PRO A 76 -1.22 -0.96 15.13
N SER A 77 0.01 -1.02 15.60
CA SER A 77 0.43 -0.20 16.73
C SER A 77 0.30 1.29 16.46
N TYR A 78 0.50 1.67 15.20
CA TYR A 78 0.37 3.07 14.81
C TYR A 78 -1.06 3.56 15.00
N HIS A 79 -2.03 2.71 14.64
CA HIS A 79 -3.43 3.06 14.79
C HIS A 79 -3.83 3.16 16.26
N GLN A 80 -3.27 2.31 17.10
CA GLN A 80 -3.55 2.34 18.52
C GLN A 80 -3.08 3.65 19.15
N GLU A 81 -1.93 4.12 18.74
CA GLU A 81 -1.41 5.39 19.25
C GLU A 81 -2.31 6.56 18.87
N LEU A 82 -2.86 6.51 17.66
CA LEU A 82 -3.76 7.56 17.21
C LEU A 82 -5.11 7.53 17.93
N ALA A 83 -5.51 6.36 18.39
CA ALA A 83 -6.79 6.18 19.08
C ALA A 83 -6.74 6.69 20.52
N CYS A 84 -5.58 6.86 21.07
CA CYS A 84 -5.42 7.38 22.43
C CYS A 84 -5.41 8.93 22.47
#